data_79ac9f3d4edffd790ec76942d26705cc
#
_entry.id   79ac9f3d4edffd790ec76942d26705cc
#
_cell.length_a   1.000
_cell.length_b   1.000
_cell.length_c   1.000
_cell.angle_alpha   90.00
_cell.angle_beta   90.00
_cell.angle_gamma   90.00
#
_symmetry.space_group_name_H-M   'P 1'
#
loop_
_entity.id
_entity.type
_entity.pdbx_description
1 polymer ?
#
loop_
_entity_poly.entity_id
_entity_poly.type
_entity_poly.pdbx_seq_one_letter_code
_entity_poly.pdbx_strand_id
1 'polypeptide(L)'
;MTKIQQITHYLENEKLDAAVLSDPVTINYLTGFYSDPHERQMFLFVYPDHEPLLFVPALEVERASGSVPFSVLGYMDSENPWQKIKAALPAHSFKTVALEFDNLILTKYHGLKTVFDSAEFTNLTPYVNRLRLIKSADEIQKMLVAGQYADKAVNIGFDNISLDNTETDIIAQIDFAIKR
;
A
#
# COMPACT_ATOMS: atom_id res chain seq x y z
N MET A 1 -5.98 8.84 -16.66
CA MET A 1 -6.68 8.08 -15.60
C MET A 1 -5.68 7.75 -14.52
N THR A 2 -5.95 8.13 -13.27
CA THR A 2 -5.07 7.80 -12.14
C THR A 2 -5.13 6.30 -11.84
N LYS A 3 -4.17 5.78 -11.04
CA LYS A 3 -4.17 4.37 -10.64
C LYS A 3 -5.42 4.01 -9.81
N ILE A 4 -5.88 4.91 -8.94
CA ILE A 4 -7.12 4.72 -8.18
C ILE A 4 -8.32 4.68 -9.12
N GLN A 5 -8.41 5.59 -10.09
CA GLN A 5 -9.49 5.55 -11.09
C GLN A 5 -9.50 4.26 -11.92
N GLN A 6 -8.38 3.59 -12.09
CA GLN A 6 -8.35 2.27 -12.74
C GLN A 6 -8.99 1.19 -11.84
N ILE A 7 -8.77 1.25 -10.51
CA ILE A 7 -9.49 0.37 -9.57
C ILE A 7 -10.99 0.69 -9.60
N THR A 8 -11.38 1.97 -9.52
CA THR A 8 -12.80 2.39 -9.61
C THR A 8 -13.47 1.83 -10.86
N HIS A 9 -12.84 1.99 -12.03
CA HIS A 9 -13.37 1.47 -13.29
C HIS A 9 -13.46 -0.07 -13.32
N TYR A 10 -12.52 -0.76 -12.69
CA TYR A 10 -12.60 -2.21 -12.52
C TYR A 10 -13.81 -2.61 -11.67
N LEU A 11 -14.05 -1.90 -10.54
CA LEU A 11 -15.21 -2.15 -9.70
C LEU A 11 -16.53 -1.97 -10.44
N GLU A 12 -16.65 -0.91 -11.25
CA GLU A 12 -17.81 -0.65 -12.10
C GLU A 12 -18.07 -1.81 -13.08
N ASN A 13 -17.02 -2.25 -13.80
CA ASN A 13 -17.13 -3.30 -14.81
C ASN A 13 -17.50 -4.66 -14.21
N GLU A 14 -16.92 -5.00 -13.06
CA GLU A 14 -17.16 -6.26 -12.36
C GLU A 14 -18.38 -6.19 -11.43
N LYS A 15 -19.03 -5.04 -11.32
CA LYS A 15 -20.19 -4.78 -10.43
C LYS A 15 -19.89 -5.09 -8.97
N LEU A 16 -18.74 -4.63 -8.51
CA LEU A 16 -18.28 -4.78 -7.13
C LEU A 16 -18.56 -3.48 -6.35
N ASP A 17 -18.95 -3.60 -5.09
CA ASP A 17 -19.37 -2.46 -4.29
C ASP A 17 -18.18 -1.69 -3.69
N ALA A 18 -17.06 -2.38 -3.45
CA ALA A 18 -15.84 -1.77 -2.93
C ALA A 18 -14.59 -2.62 -3.20
N ALA A 19 -13.43 -1.97 -3.15
CA ALA A 19 -12.13 -2.63 -2.98
C ALA A 19 -11.50 -2.22 -1.65
N VAL A 20 -10.87 -3.16 -0.96
CA VAL A 20 -10.09 -2.91 0.25
C VAL A 20 -8.67 -3.44 0.05
N LEU A 21 -7.70 -2.52 0.08
CA LEU A 21 -6.29 -2.83 -0.07
C LEU A 21 -5.59 -2.66 1.28
N SER A 22 -4.74 -3.61 1.64
CA SER A 22 -4.08 -3.65 2.95
C SER A 22 -2.57 -3.82 2.88
N ASP A 23 -2.02 -4.06 1.68
CA ASP A 23 -0.58 -4.11 1.47
C ASP A 23 0.01 -2.69 1.41
N PRO A 24 0.97 -2.34 2.29
CA PRO A 24 1.64 -1.04 2.28
C PRO A 24 2.27 -0.68 0.92
N VAL A 25 2.80 -1.68 0.20
CA VAL A 25 3.42 -1.49 -1.11
C VAL A 25 2.37 -1.14 -2.16
N THR A 26 1.24 -1.83 -2.15
CA THR A 26 0.11 -1.54 -3.05
C THR A 26 -0.52 -0.18 -2.73
N ILE A 27 -0.71 0.16 -1.46
CA ILE A 27 -1.20 1.48 -1.05
C ILE A 27 -0.25 2.57 -1.54
N ASN A 28 1.06 2.41 -1.34
CA ASN A 28 2.05 3.35 -1.87
C ASN A 28 2.00 3.46 -3.40
N TYR A 29 1.89 2.34 -4.12
CA TYR A 29 1.78 2.32 -5.57
C TYR A 29 0.58 3.13 -6.09
N LEU A 30 -0.55 3.06 -5.39
CA LEU A 30 -1.80 3.72 -5.78
C LEU A 30 -1.86 5.19 -5.36
N THR A 31 -1.26 5.54 -4.22
CA THR A 31 -1.45 6.82 -3.54
C THR A 31 -0.19 7.69 -3.43
N GLY A 32 0.99 7.08 -3.52
CA GLY A 32 2.27 7.72 -3.15
C GLY A 32 2.55 7.76 -1.64
N PHE A 33 1.58 7.41 -0.80
CA PHE A 33 1.76 7.32 0.65
C PHE A 33 2.29 5.96 1.06
N TYR A 34 3.45 5.93 1.70
CA TYR A 34 4.05 4.72 2.27
C TYR A 34 4.13 4.82 3.80
N SER A 35 3.65 3.79 4.48
CA SER A 35 3.89 3.54 5.89
C SER A 35 3.97 2.05 6.15
N ASP A 36 4.80 1.63 7.08
CA ASP A 36 4.78 0.29 7.65
C ASP A 36 4.00 0.35 8.97
N PRO A 37 2.74 -0.06 9.00
CA PRO A 37 1.91 0.05 10.20
C PRO A 37 2.22 -1.03 11.23
N HIS A 38 3.12 -1.98 10.94
CA HIS A 38 3.41 -3.16 11.75
C HIS A 38 2.12 -3.94 12.09
N GLU A 39 1.78 -4.07 13.37
CA GLU A 39 0.57 -4.74 13.86
C GLU A 39 -0.72 -3.91 13.72
N ARG A 40 -0.60 -2.59 13.44
CA ARG A 40 -1.74 -1.68 13.33
C ARG A 40 -2.47 -1.85 12.00
N GLN A 41 -3.70 -1.38 11.99
CA GLN A 41 -4.55 -1.47 10.80
C GLN A 41 -4.29 -0.29 9.86
N MET A 42 -4.02 -0.59 8.60
CA MET A 42 -3.98 0.38 7.52
C MET A 42 -4.71 -0.21 6.31
N PHE A 43 -5.64 0.58 5.75
CA PHE A 43 -6.45 0.18 4.61
C PHE A 43 -6.71 1.35 3.67
N LEU A 44 -6.70 1.09 2.38
CA LEU A 44 -7.26 1.96 1.38
C LEU A 44 -8.59 1.37 0.88
N PHE A 45 -9.67 2.11 1.07
CA PHE A 45 -11.00 1.78 0.56
C PHE A 45 -11.22 2.56 -0.74
N VAL A 46 -11.63 1.86 -1.79
CA VAL A 46 -11.98 2.45 -3.09
C VAL A 46 -13.39 2.01 -3.44
N TYR A 47 -14.18 2.95 -3.93
CA TYR A 47 -15.59 2.74 -4.28
C TYR A 47 -15.84 3.14 -5.74
N PRO A 48 -16.88 2.59 -6.39
CA PRO A 48 -17.28 3.02 -7.73
C PRO A 48 -17.91 4.43 -7.74
N ASP A 49 -18.63 4.80 -6.69
CA ASP A 49 -19.52 5.96 -6.63
C ASP A 49 -19.23 6.93 -5.46
N HIS A 50 -18.18 6.69 -4.69
CA HIS A 50 -17.76 7.53 -3.56
C HIS A 50 -16.26 7.84 -3.63
N GLU A 51 -15.86 8.90 -2.91
CA GLU A 51 -14.43 9.19 -2.74
C GLU A 51 -13.72 8.07 -1.98
N PRO A 52 -12.45 7.77 -2.33
CA PRO A 52 -11.63 6.84 -1.58
C PRO A 52 -11.45 7.27 -0.13
N LEU A 53 -11.21 6.32 0.76
CA LEU A 53 -10.87 6.57 2.15
C LEU A 53 -9.56 5.85 2.50
N LEU A 54 -8.57 6.59 3.00
CA LEU A 54 -7.36 6.02 3.58
C LEU A 54 -7.50 5.97 5.10
N PHE A 55 -7.53 4.75 5.65
CA PHE A 55 -7.59 4.49 7.08
C PHE A 55 -6.19 4.15 7.61
N VAL A 56 -5.73 4.91 8.62
CA VAL A 56 -4.35 4.80 9.13
C VAL A 56 -4.31 4.93 10.66
N PRO A 57 -3.23 4.52 11.36
CA PRO A 57 -2.98 4.91 12.73
C PRO A 57 -2.96 6.45 12.88
N ALA A 58 -3.41 6.98 14.03
CA ALA A 58 -3.52 8.42 14.26
C ALA A 58 -2.19 9.17 14.04
N LEU A 59 -1.06 8.54 14.34
CA LEU A 59 0.29 9.09 14.12
C LEU A 59 0.60 9.38 12.64
N GLU A 60 -0.08 8.72 11.72
CA GLU A 60 0.15 8.84 10.27
C GLU A 60 -0.78 9.85 9.58
N VAL A 61 -1.81 10.34 10.26
CA VAL A 61 -2.86 11.17 9.65
C VAL A 61 -2.33 12.41 8.97
N GLU A 62 -1.46 13.17 9.64
CA GLU A 62 -0.90 14.41 9.10
C GLU A 62 -0.11 14.15 7.81
N ARG A 63 0.77 13.16 7.84
CA ARG A 63 1.61 12.76 6.69
C ARG A 63 0.77 12.18 5.55
N ALA A 64 -0.20 11.35 5.88
CA ALA A 64 -1.12 10.77 4.91
C ALA A 64 -1.97 11.86 4.24
N SER A 65 -2.53 12.78 5.01
CA SER A 65 -3.35 13.90 4.47
C SER A 65 -2.56 14.84 3.56
N GLY A 66 -1.25 14.97 3.78
CA GLY A 66 -0.37 15.70 2.87
C GLY A 66 -0.01 14.95 1.59
N SER A 67 -0.30 13.65 1.52
CA SER A 67 0.10 12.77 0.39
C SER A 67 -1.06 12.45 -0.55
N VAL A 68 -2.32 12.49 -0.08
CA VAL A 68 -3.49 12.10 -0.87
C VAL A 68 -4.52 13.24 -0.96
N PRO A 69 -5.26 13.37 -2.09
CA PRO A 69 -6.25 14.43 -2.29
C PRO A 69 -7.66 14.06 -1.79
N PHE A 70 -7.81 12.99 -1.02
CA PHE A 70 -9.09 12.47 -0.52
C PHE A 70 -9.04 12.21 0.98
N SER A 71 -10.16 11.77 1.56
CA SER A 71 -10.33 11.64 3.01
C SER A 71 -9.34 10.66 3.65
N VAL A 72 -8.76 11.09 4.77
CA VAL A 72 -7.92 10.26 5.64
C VAL A 72 -8.58 10.15 7.01
N LEU A 73 -8.78 8.93 7.50
CA LEU A 73 -9.34 8.66 8.82
C LEU A 73 -8.31 7.98 9.70
N GLY A 74 -7.99 8.61 10.83
CA GLY A 74 -7.09 8.06 11.84
C GLY A 74 -7.81 7.36 12.97
N TYR A 75 -7.11 6.44 13.64
CA TYR A 75 -7.57 5.84 14.89
C TYR A 75 -6.43 5.74 15.91
N MET A 76 -6.78 5.83 17.20
CA MET A 76 -5.85 5.67 18.31
C MET A 76 -5.78 4.22 18.77
N ASP A 77 -4.68 3.80 19.39
CA ASP A 77 -4.51 2.42 19.89
C ASP A 77 -5.54 2.03 20.96
N SER A 78 -6.18 3.01 21.60
CA SER A 78 -7.29 2.80 22.54
C SER A 78 -8.67 2.58 21.90
N GLU A 79 -8.78 2.82 20.58
CA GLU A 79 -10.04 2.68 19.84
C GLU A 79 -10.13 1.31 19.15
N ASN A 80 -11.36 0.85 18.93
CA ASN A 80 -11.59 -0.33 18.10
C ASN A 80 -11.57 0.08 16.61
N PRO A 81 -10.54 -0.31 15.83
CA PRO A 81 -10.41 0.11 14.43
C PRO A 81 -11.57 -0.38 13.56
N TRP A 82 -12.11 -1.57 13.84
CA TRP A 82 -13.18 -2.16 13.03
C TRP A 82 -14.50 -1.42 13.19
N GLN A 83 -14.83 -0.99 14.41
CA GLN A 83 -16.01 -0.17 14.68
C GLN A 83 -15.87 1.20 14.02
N LYS A 84 -14.66 1.79 14.06
CA LYS A 84 -14.39 3.09 13.45
C LYS A 84 -14.47 3.02 11.93
N ILE A 85 -13.93 1.99 11.31
CA ILE A 85 -14.09 1.73 9.88
C ILE A 85 -15.59 1.60 9.55
N LYS A 86 -16.32 0.73 10.25
CA LYS A 86 -17.76 0.48 9.98
C LYS A 86 -18.58 1.77 10.04
N ALA A 87 -18.28 2.65 10.98
CA ALA A 87 -18.96 3.96 11.12
C ALA A 87 -18.62 4.96 10.01
N ALA A 88 -17.47 4.79 9.31
CA ALA A 88 -17.02 5.68 8.25
C ALA A 88 -17.38 5.20 6.84
N LEU A 89 -17.89 3.98 6.70
CA LEU A 89 -18.31 3.46 5.40
C LEU A 89 -19.53 4.24 4.86
N PRO A 90 -19.66 4.35 3.53
CA PRO A 90 -20.89 4.85 2.92
C PRO A 90 -22.13 4.11 3.41
N ALA A 91 -23.25 4.85 3.55
CA ALA A 91 -24.51 4.34 4.12
C ALA A 91 -25.30 3.49 3.10
N HIS A 92 -24.68 2.46 2.56
CA HIS A 92 -25.34 1.47 1.68
C HIS A 92 -24.96 0.04 2.07
N SER A 93 -25.69 -0.93 1.52
CA SER A 93 -25.41 -2.35 1.75
C SER A 93 -24.32 -2.81 0.79
N PHE A 94 -23.22 -3.33 1.32
CA PHE A 94 -22.16 -3.98 0.55
C PHE A 94 -22.52 -5.46 0.35
N LYS A 95 -22.61 -5.90 -0.90
CA LYS A 95 -22.87 -7.30 -1.29
C LYS A 95 -21.60 -8.01 -1.71
N THR A 96 -20.72 -7.30 -2.43
CA THR A 96 -19.48 -7.86 -2.97
C THR A 96 -18.33 -6.87 -2.74
N VAL A 97 -17.28 -7.34 -2.04
CA VAL A 97 -16.10 -6.54 -1.72
C VAL A 97 -14.85 -7.25 -2.21
N ALA A 98 -14.05 -6.56 -3.01
CA ALA A 98 -12.78 -7.07 -3.52
C ALA A 98 -11.65 -6.84 -2.50
N LEU A 99 -10.91 -7.88 -2.14
CA LEU A 99 -9.79 -7.83 -1.21
C LEU A 99 -8.51 -8.30 -1.87
N GLU A 100 -7.40 -7.76 -1.44
CA GLU A 100 -6.06 -8.16 -1.86
C GLU A 100 -5.62 -9.42 -1.08
N PHE A 101 -5.97 -10.61 -1.58
CA PHE A 101 -5.85 -11.89 -0.84
C PHE A 101 -4.42 -12.28 -0.49
N ASP A 102 -3.43 -11.96 -1.35
CA ASP A 102 -2.05 -12.40 -1.16
C ASP A 102 -1.37 -11.77 0.07
N ASN A 103 -1.84 -10.59 0.49
CA ASN A 103 -1.27 -9.83 1.61
C ASN A 103 -2.24 -9.66 2.79
N LEU A 104 -3.38 -10.36 2.75
CA LEU A 104 -4.40 -10.25 3.78
C LEU A 104 -4.19 -11.32 4.86
N ILE A 105 -3.62 -10.95 5.99
CA ILE A 105 -3.49 -11.86 7.13
C ILE A 105 -4.86 -12.18 7.73
N LEU A 106 -4.99 -13.34 8.34
CA LEU A 106 -6.25 -13.88 8.86
C LEU A 106 -6.94 -12.92 9.85
N THR A 107 -6.19 -12.24 10.71
CA THR A 107 -6.74 -11.28 11.67
C THR A 107 -7.43 -10.10 10.95
N LYS A 108 -6.80 -9.57 9.88
CA LYS A 108 -7.42 -8.52 9.05
C LYS A 108 -8.67 -9.03 8.34
N TYR A 109 -8.62 -10.25 7.80
CA TYR A 109 -9.78 -10.89 7.15
C TYR A 109 -10.96 -10.99 8.11
N HIS A 110 -10.77 -11.52 9.32
CA HIS A 110 -11.83 -11.63 10.32
C HIS A 110 -12.38 -10.27 10.74
N GLY A 111 -11.51 -9.28 10.91
CA GLY A 111 -11.95 -7.91 11.20
C GLY A 111 -12.80 -7.32 10.08
N LEU A 112 -12.38 -7.44 8.81
CA LEU A 112 -13.16 -6.99 7.66
C LEU A 112 -14.51 -7.74 7.55
N LYS A 113 -14.57 -9.02 7.96
CA LYS A 113 -15.86 -9.75 8.05
C LYS A 113 -16.81 -9.15 9.06
N THR A 114 -16.34 -8.53 10.14
CA THR A 114 -17.24 -7.82 11.09
C THR A 114 -17.69 -6.46 10.56
N VAL A 115 -16.91 -5.85 9.67
CA VAL A 115 -17.23 -4.58 9.01
C VAL A 115 -18.23 -4.80 7.87
N PHE A 116 -17.98 -5.77 7.02
CA PHE A 116 -18.78 -6.16 5.87
C PHE A 116 -19.49 -7.49 6.12
N ASP A 117 -20.36 -7.52 7.13
CA ASP A 117 -20.94 -8.74 7.71
C ASP A 117 -21.74 -9.60 6.71
N SER A 118 -22.39 -8.96 5.74
CA SER A 118 -23.21 -9.61 4.72
C SER A 118 -22.53 -9.74 3.36
N ALA A 119 -21.30 -9.19 3.19
CA ALA A 119 -20.64 -9.18 1.88
C ALA A 119 -19.94 -10.51 1.57
N GLU A 120 -19.95 -10.85 0.29
CA GLU A 120 -19.08 -11.85 -0.29
C GLU A 120 -17.73 -11.20 -0.65
N PHE A 121 -16.63 -11.88 -0.34
CA PHE A 121 -15.30 -11.39 -0.66
C PHE A 121 -14.74 -12.04 -1.93
N THR A 122 -14.23 -11.21 -2.84
CA THR A 122 -13.61 -11.63 -4.09
C THR A 122 -12.13 -11.24 -4.13
N ASN A 123 -11.34 -11.92 -4.97
CA ASN A 123 -9.90 -11.70 -5.04
C ASN A 123 -9.52 -10.57 -6.01
N LEU A 124 -8.98 -9.47 -5.49
CA LEU A 124 -8.49 -8.32 -6.25
C LEU A 124 -7.03 -8.48 -6.71
N THR A 125 -6.25 -9.36 -6.09
CA THR A 125 -4.81 -9.50 -6.34
C THR A 125 -4.42 -9.64 -7.82
N PRO A 126 -5.12 -10.47 -8.64
CA PRO A 126 -4.76 -10.61 -10.05
C PRO A 126 -4.87 -9.29 -10.83
N TYR A 127 -5.85 -8.44 -10.48
CA TYR A 127 -6.01 -7.14 -11.11
C TYR A 127 -4.91 -6.16 -10.70
N VAL A 128 -4.61 -6.05 -9.41
CA VAL A 128 -3.52 -5.21 -8.88
C VAL A 128 -2.18 -5.61 -9.50
N ASN A 129 -1.89 -6.90 -9.57
CA ASN A 129 -0.67 -7.41 -10.20
C ASN A 129 -0.58 -7.01 -11.68
N ARG A 130 -1.70 -7.05 -12.41
CA ARG A 130 -1.76 -6.61 -13.81
C ARG A 130 -1.47 -5.12 -13.96
N LEU A 131 -2.00 -4.27 -13.07
CA LEU A 131 -1.70 -2.83 -13.08
C LEU A 131 -0.21 -2.56 -12.88
N ARG A 132 0.46 -3.32 -12.02
CA ARG A 132 1.89 -3.19 -11.73
C ARG A 132 2.80 -3.82 -12.79
N LEU A 133 2.28 -4.73 -13.61
CA LEU A 133 3.05 -5.45 -14.63
C LEU A 133 3.57 -4.50 -15.72
N ILE A 134 2.72 -3.58 -16.18
CA ILE A 134 3.06 -2.63 -17.24
C ILE A 134 3.45 -1.30 -16.58
N LYS A 135 4.74 -0.94 -16.69
CA LYS A 135 5.30 0.27 -16.08
C LYS A 135 5.06 1.49 -16.98
N SER A 136 4.74 2.62 -16.38
CA SER A 136 4.74 3.91 -17.06
C SER A 136 6.16 4.37 -17.40
N ALA A 137 6.29 5.38 -18.27
CA ALA A 137 7.59 5.97 -18.60
C ALA A 137 8.32 6.51 -17.35
N ASP A 138 7.59 7.17 -16.43
CA ASP A 138 8.16 7.67 -15.19
C ASP A 138 8.61 6.55 -14.25
N GLU A 139 7.85 5.45 -14.19
CA GLU A 139 8.23 4.27 -13.40
C GLU A 139 9.47 3.60 -13.97
N ILE A 140 9.57 3.48 -15.30
CA ILE A 140 10.77 2.96 -15.97
C ILE A 140 11.98 3.85 -15.65
N GLN A 141 11.83 5.17 -15.71
CA GLN A 141 12.92 6.10 -15.39
C GLN A 141 13.38 5.93 -13.93
N LYS A 142 12.47 5.80 -12.98
CA LYS A 142 12.82 5.52 -11.57
C LYS A 142 13.53 4.18 -11.39
N MET A 143 13.11 3.14 -12.13
CA MET A 143 13.78 1.84 -12.11
C MET A 143 15.20 1.91 -12.67
N LEU A 144 15.43 2.68 -13.74
CA LEU A 144 16.76 2.89 -14.31
C LEU A 144 17.69 3.60 -13.31
N VAL A 145 17.20 4.64 -12.64
CA VAL A 145 17.96 5.33 -11.58
C VAL A 145 18.27 4.39 -10.41
N ALA A 146 17.29 3.60 -9.97
CA ALA A 146 17.53 2.60 -8.92
C ALA A 146 18.57 1.55 -9.33
N GLY A 147 18.56 1.12 -10.61
CA GLY A 147 19.59 0.24 -11.17
C GLY A 147 20.99 0.84 -11.08
N GLN A 148 21.15 2.13 -11.43
CA GLN A 148 22.44 2.82 -11.32
C GLN A 148 22.98 2.85 -9.88
N TYR A 149 22.08 3.04 -8.88
CA TYR A 149 22.47 2.95 -7.48
C TYR A 149 22.88 1.53 -7.06
N ALA A 150 22.17 0.52 -7.57
CA ALA A 150 22.55 -0.88 -7.33
C ALA A 150 23.93 -1.21 -7.91
N ASP A 151 24.20 -0.79 -9.15
CA ASP A 151 25.52 -0.97 -9.79
C ASP A 151 26.63 -0.26 -8.99
N LYS A 152 26.35 0.98 -8.55
CA LYS A 152 27.28 1.73 -7.69
C LYS A 152 27.57 0.99 -6.38
N ALA A 153 26.53 0.43 -5.73
CA ALA A 153 26.68 -0.34 -4.49
C ALA A 153 27.57 -1.56 -4.68
N VAL A 154 27.34 -2.31 -5.76
CA VAL A 154 28.12 -3.51 -6.09
C VAL A 154 29.57 -3.16 -6.34
N ASN A 155 29.87 -2.11 -7.14
CA ASN A 155 31.23 -1.68 -7.43
C ASN A 155 31.97 -1.26 -6.16
N ILE A 156 31.33 -0.47 -5.27
CA ILE A 156 31.91 -0.10 -3.97
C ILE A 156 32.20 -1.33 -3.12
N GLY A 157 31.29 -2.31 -3.11
CA GLY A 157 31.50 -3.56 -2.43
C GLY A 157 32.76 -4.28 -2.92
N PHE A 158 32.90 -4.45 -4.22
CA PHE A 158 34.08 -5.10 -4.83
C PHE A 158 35.37 -4.33 -4.55
N ASP A 159 35.37 -3.00 -4.68
CA ASP A 159 36.56 -2.18 -4.49
C ASP A 159 37.09 -2.22 -3.04
N ASN A 160 36.23 -2.56 -2.08
CA ASN A 160 36.58 -2.61 -0.66
C ASN A 160 36.83 -4.05 -0.13
N ILE A 161 36.79 -5.06 -0.99
CA ILE A 161 37.17 -6.43 -0.58
C ILE A 161 38.69 -6.49 -0.41
N SER A 162 39.12 -6.69 0.85
CA SER A 162 40.53 -6.86 1.20
C SER A 162 40.65 -7.71 2.47
N LEU A 163 41.88 -8.14 2.80
CA LEU A 163 42.15 -8.86 4.05
C LEU A 163 42.04 -7.97 5.29
N ASP A 164 42.09 -6.64 5.11
CA ASP A 164 42.05 -5.67 6.20
C ASP A 164 40.63 -5.17 6.53
N ASN A 165 39.65 -5.44 5.64
CA ASN A 165 38.25 -5.01 5.81
C ASN A 165 37.38 -6.17 6.26
N THR A 166 36.53 -5.90 7.23
CA THR A 166 35.44 -6.80 7.64
C THR A 166 34.21 -6.60 6.72
N GLU A 167 33.26 -7.54 6.76
CA GLU A 167 31.96 -7.38 6.08
C GLU A 167 31.23 -6.11 6.52
N THR A 168 31.33 -5.75 7.80
CA THR A 168 30.73 -4.55 8.36
C THR A 168 31.35 -3.27 7.79
N ASP A 169 32.66 -3.26 7.58
CA ASP A 169 33.36 -2.14 6.97
C ASP A 169 32.91 -1.91 5.52
N ILE A 170 32.75 -2.98 4.76
CA ILE A 170 32.27 -2.93 3.37
C ILE A 170 30.84 -2.40 3.33
N ILE A 171 29.93 -2.90 4.19
CA ILE A 171 28.55 -2.41 4.30
C ILE A 171 28.50 -0.93 4.66
N ALA A 172 29.34 -0.48 5.61
CA ALA A 172 29.41 0.93 6.01
C ALA A 172 29.84 1.85 4.86
N GLN A 173 30.79 1.39 4.01
CA GLN A 173 31.22 2.15 2.82
C GLN A 173 30.11 2.25 1.76
N ILE A 174 29.40 1.15 1.53
CA ILE A 174 28.26 1.14 0.61
C ILE A 174 27.16 2.10 1.11
N ASP A 175 26.76 1.97 2.36
CA ASP A 175 25.72 2.79 3.00
C ASP A 175 26.05 4.30 2.94
N PHE A 176 27.29 4.64 3.27
CA PHE A 176 27.76 6.03 3.21
C PHE A 176 27.69 6.61 1.78
N ALA A 177 28.08 5.84 0.78
CA ALA A 177 28.13 6.29 -0.60
C ALA A 177 26.76 6.38 -1.30
N ILE A 178 25.77 5.59 -0.84
CA ILE A 178 24.41 5.57 -1.42
C ILE A 178 23.51 6.60 -0.75
N LYS A 179 23.66 6.85 0.55
CA LYS A 179 22.84 7.82 1.31
C LYS A 179 23.25 9.28 1.10
N ARG A 180 24.26 9.54 0.30
CA ARG A 180 24.75 10.87 -0.10
C ARG A 180 24.21 11.27 -1.45
#